data_95145282f78807fe4d8188c9a0476776
#
_entry.id   95145282f78807fe4d8188c9a0476776
#
_cell.length_a   1.000
_cell.length_b   1.000
_cell.length_c   1.000
_cell.angle_alpha   90.00
_cell.angle_beta   90.00
_cell.angle_gamma   90.00
#
_symmetry.space_group_name_H-M   'P 1'
#
loop_
_entity.id
_entity.type
_entity.pdbx_description
1 polymer ?
#
loop_
_entity_poly.entity_id
_entity_poly.type
_entity_poly.pdbx_seq_one_letter_code
_entity_poly.pdbx_strand_id
1 'polypeptide(L)'
;IPVAFIGKWYDRKTTISSAFLLTSTLSLVIAAAKIAEQLGTISSEISGILILSAVITCVFVPIVFKKMFPMPEETKKIVKVSFIGKNQLSIPVAQSIHSHIYQTSMFFRKDLSDNRKLDESIKTFELDDYIEEELLELGLFDSDIIVCSANDDQINKQVALMAHNHGVKRIICKQENGSEDDAFEGKNIEFFSSFLSNKILLKGLIESPNMLNLLSNVETSLYEIEMKNHSYHNVLLRSFPFAGDVIFVRIIRGKDSIVPHGDTELQYGDKLIVTGSKEYVSQLKQDMEFI
;
A
#
# COMPACT_ATOMS: atom_id res chain seq x y z
N ILE A 1 32.57 21.42 -1.35
CA ILE A 1 31.67 22.08 -2.33
C ILE A 1 30.30 21.38 -2.39
N PRO A 2 30.17 20.04 -2.57
CA PRO A 2 28.86 19.37 -2.61
C PRO A 2 28.00 19.60 -1.36
N VAL A 3 28.63 19.58 -0.17
CA VAL A 3 27.95 19.76 1.12
C VAL A 3 27.35 21.16 1.26
N ALA A 4 27.99 22.21 0.73
CA ALA A 4 27.45 23.55 0.74
C ALA A 4 26.19 23.72 -0.12
N PHE A 5 26.09 22.93 -1.20
CA PHE A 5 24.86 22.86 -2.03
C PHE A 5 23.71 22.17 -1.30
N ILE A 6 23.98 21.05 -0.65
CA ILE A 6 22.98 20.29 0.11
C ILE A 6 22.44 21.14 1.28
N GLY A 7 23.32 21.89 1.99
CA GLY A 7 22.93 22.76 3.10
C GLY A 7 22.04 23.95 2.73
N LYS A 8 21.86 24.22 1.44
CA LYS A 8 20.93 25.25 0.94
C LYS A 8 19.49 24.77 0.85
N TRP A 9 19.29 23.44 0.76
CA TRP A 9 18.00 22.79 0.49
C TRP A 9 17.48 21.95 1.67
N TYR A 10 18.37 21.55 2.58
CA TYR A 10 18.07 20.65 3.67
C TYR A 10 18.55 21.21 5.02
N ASP A 11 18.01 20.67 6.10
CA ASP A 11 18.41 21.06 7.45
C ASP A 11 19.87 20.68 7.79
N ARG A 12 20.40 21.26 8.88
CA ARG A 12 21.80 21.02 9.30
C ARG A 12 22.12 19.55 9.56
N LYS A 13 21.18 18.80 10.10
CA LYS A 13 21.36 17.37 10.40
C LYS A 13 21.57 16.57 9.12
N THR A 14 20.67 16.72 8.15
CA THR A 14 20.72 16.06 6.83
C THR A 14 21.97 16.44 6.06
N THR A 15 22.37 17.73 6.11
CA THR A 15 23.59 18.23 5.47
C THR A 15 24.85 17.57 6.03
N ILE A 16 25.00 17.49 7.35
CA ILE A 16 26.15 16.86 8.00
C ILE A 16 26.23 15.37 7.67
N SER A 17 25.11 14.69 7.65
CA SER A 17 25.05 13.25 7.37
C SER A 17 25.38 12.92 5.94
N SER A 18 24.88 13.71 4.99
CA SER A 18 25.24 13.60 3.58
C SER A 18 26.74 13.84 3.39
N ALA A 19 27.33 14.77 4.15
CA ALA A 19 28.76 14.99 4.15
C ALA A 19 29.54 13.75 4.60
N PHE A 20 29.12 13.13 5.70
CA PHE A 20 29.75 11.88 6.18
C PHE A 20 29.64 10.74 5.16
N LEU A 21 28.49 10.59 4.51
CA LEU A 21 28.29 9.55 3.49
C LEU A 21 29.20 9.79 2.26
N LEU A 22 29.34 11.02 1.83
CA LEU A 22 30.18 11.41 0.69
C LEU A 22 31.70 11.23 0.97
N THR A 23 32.12 11.16 2.22
CA THR A 23 33.51 10.90 2.59
C THR A 23 33.90 9.42 2.55
N SER A 24 32.93 8.51 2.41
CA SER A 24 33.13 7.07 2.40
C SER A 24 33.50 6.53 1.01
N THR A 25 34.57 7.05 0.39
CA THR A 25 35.03 6.65 -0.95
C THR A 25 36.23 5.71 -0.88
N LEU A 26 36.03 4.45 -0.45
CA LEU A 26 37.09 3.46 -0.23
C LEU A 26 37.91 3.19 -1.50
N SER A 27 37.24 2.90 -2.62
CA SER A 27 37.92 2.47 -3.86
C SER A 27 38.80 3.57 -4.46
N LEU A 28 38.36 4.82 -4.41
CA LEU A 28 39.11 5.96 -4.95
C LEU A 28 40.37 6.23 -4.12
N VAL A 29 40.28 6.15 -2.79
CA VAL A 29 41.43 6.35 -1.89
C VAL A 29 42.47 5.26 -2.07
N ILE A 30 42.05 3.98 -2.20
CA ILE A 30 42.98 2.87 -2.44
C ILE A 30 43.68 3.01 -3.78
N ALA A 31 42.94 3.33 -4.85
CA ALA A 31 43.52 3.53 -6.18
C ALA A 31 44.51 4.68 -6.20
N ALA A 32 44.12 5.83 -5.62
CA ALA A 32 44.99 7.02 -5.56
C ALA A 32 46.26 6.76 -4.72
N ALA A 33 46.15 6.12 -3.56
CA ALA A 33 47.28 5.79 -2.71
C ALA A 33 48.25 4.86 -3.42
N LYS A 34 47.75 3.82 -4.13
CA LYS A 34 48.59 2.87 -4.88
C LYS A 34 49.29 3.53 -6.09
N ILE A 35 48.62 4.38 -6.82
CA ILE A 35 49.21 5.12 -7.92
C ILE A 35 50.29 6.07 -7.42
N ALA A 36 50.05 6.79 -6.33
CA ALA A 36 51.01 7.71 -5.73
C ALA A 36 52.24 7.00 -5.20
N GLU A 37 52.10 5.81 -4.64
CA GLU A 37 53.20 4.91 -4.23
C GLU A 37 54.03 4.47 -5.45
N GLN A 38 53.36 4.04 -6.53
CA GLN A 38 54.04 3.58 -7.77
C GLN A 38 54.81 4.74 -8.45
N LEU A 39 54.28 5.97 -8.37
CA LEU A 39 54.95 7.16 -8.89
C LEU A 39 56.08 7.67 -7.96
N GLY A 40 56.30 7.03 -6.81
CA GLY A 40 57.33 7.42 -5.84
C GLY A 40 57.03 8.74 -5.10
N THR A 41 55.81 9.27 -5.19
CA THR A 41 55.38 10.51 -4.52
C THR A 41 55.11 10.33 -3.04
N ILE A 42 54.77 9.12 -2.61
CA ILE A 42 54.57 8.73 -1.19
C ILE A 42 55.28 7.43 -0.88
N SER A 43 55.65 7.24 0.37
CA SER A 43 56.24 5.99 0.83
C SER A 43 55.17 4.90 0.99
N SER A 44 55.59 3.62 0.96
CA SER A 44 54.70 2.47 1.18
C SER A 44 53.99 2.55 2.54
N GLU A 45 54.68 3.08 3.57
CA GLU A 45 54.09 3.29 4.89
C GLU A 45 52.94 4.28 4.87
N ILE A 46 53.11 5.42 4.18
CA ILE A 46 52.04 6.43 4.03
C ILE A 46 50.86 5.87 3.22
N SER A 47 51.15 5.12 2.14
CA SER A 47 50.13 4.42 1.37
C SER A 47 49.30 3.48 2.23
N GLY A 48 49.97 2.65 3.09
CA GLY A 48 49.34 1.75 4.03
C GLY A 48 48.44 2.45 5.04
N ILE A 49 48.87 3.58 5.61
CA ILE A 49 48.08 4.39 6.56
C ILE A 49 46.84 4.96 5.89
N LEU A 50 46.96 5.49 4.66
CA LEU A 50 45.82 6.03 3.90
C LEU A 50 44.76 4.94 3.62
N ILE A 51 45.21 3.75 3.20
CA ILE A 51 44.31 2.62 2.94
C ILE A 51 43.63 2.17 4.24
N LEU A 52 44.37 2.05 5.34
CA LEU A 52 43.81 1.67 6.63
C LEU A 52 42.79 2.68 7.13
N SER A 53 43.10 3.97 7.01
CA SER A 53 42.14 5.02 7.39
C SER A 53 40.86 5.00 6.56
N ALA A 54 40.98 4.72 5.26
CA ALA A 54 39.82 4.58 4.36
C ALA A 54 38.94 3.36 4.73
N VAL A 55 39.54 2.23 5.09
CA VAL A 55 38.81 1.06 5.57
C VAL A 55 38.07 1.37 6.88
N ILE A 56 38.76 2.01 7.84
CA ILE A 56 38.15 2.38 9.11
C ILE A 56 36.96 3.32 8.87
N THR A 57 37.12 4.36 8.07
CA THR A 57 36.03 5.30 7.76
C THR A 57 34.86 4.62 7.04
N CYS A 58 35.14 3.69 6.14
CA CYS A 58 34.10 2.94 5.41
C CYS A 58 33.24 2.07 6.32
N VAL A 59 33.79 1.53 7.41
CA VAL A 59 33.05 0.74 8.40
C VAL A 59 32.33 1.64 9.41
N PHE A 60 33.00 2.66 9.94
CA PHE A 60 32.45 3.51 10.99
C PHE A 60 31.38 4.47 10.48
N VAL A 61 31.51 5.03 9.28
CA VAL A 61 30.59 6.04 8.74
C VAL A 61 29.15 5.50 8.62
N PRO A 62 28.88 4.31 8.06
CA PRO A 62 27.51 3.74 8.01
C PRO A 62 26.93 3.49 9.39
N ILE A 63 27.74 3.07 10.36
CA ILE A 63 27.28 2.80 11.75
C ILE A 63 26.86 4.11 12.42
N VAL A 64 27.69 5.15 12.32
CA VAL A 64 27.41 6.48 12.86
C VAL A 64 26.20 7.07 12.18
N PHE A 65 26.13 6.93 10.84
CA PHE A 65 25.00 7.42 10.05
C PHE A 65 23.69 6.78 10.51
N LYS A 66 23.62 5.43 10.61
CA LYS A 66 22.44 4.69 11.07
C LYS A 66 22.01 5.11 12.49
N LYS A 67 22.96 5.45 13.37
CA LYS A 67 22.67 5.92 14.73
C LYS A 67 22.19 7.37 14.78
N MET A 68 22.70 8.24 13.91
CA MET A 68 22.30 9.65 13.84
C MET A 68 21.01 9.86 13.06
N PHE A 69 20.74 8.98 12.11
CA PHE A 69 19.54 8.90 11.30
C PHE A 69 18.97 7.48 11.45
N PRO A 70 18.27 7.18 12.55
CA PRO A 70 17.37 6.05 12.48
C PRO A 70 16.50 6.30 11.25
N MET A 71 16.66 5.46 10.22
CA MET A 71 15.67 5.42 9.16
C MET A 71 14.34 5.37 9.90
N PRO A 72 13.34 6.23 9.56
CA PRO A 72 12.03 5.98 10.04
C PRO A 72 11.81 4.51 9.71
N GLU A 73 11.64 3.67 10.74
CA GLU A 73 11.03 2.38 10.49
C GLU A 73 9.84 2.77 9.64
N GLU A 74 9.83 2.35 8.38
CA GLU A 74 8.57 2.23 7.68
C GLU A 74 7.79 1.29 8.59
N THR A 75 7.12 1.87 9.55
CA THR A 75 6.01 1.21 10.21
C THR A 75 5.07 0.98 9.06
N LYS A 76 5.21 -0.20 8.41
CA LYS A 76 4.24 -0.69 7.45
C LYS A 76 2.95 -0.52 8.20
N LYS A 77 2.23 0.56 7.85
CA LYS A 77 1.04 0.96 8.57
C LYS A 77 0.08 -0.21 8.40
N ILE A 78 0.02 -1.05 9.43
CA ILE A 78 -0.88 -2.19 9.43
C ILE A 78 -2.28 -1.60 9.39
N VAL A 79 -2.99 -1.87 8.31
CA VAL A 79 -4.37 -1.43 8.11
C VAL A 79 -5.27 -2.41 8.85
N LYS A 80 -5.97 -1.93 9.86
CA LYS A 80 -6.92 -2.72 10.63
C LYS A 80 -8.26 -2.78 9.88
N VAL A 81 -8.72 -3.99 9.56
CA VAL A 81 -9.98 -4.24 8.87
C VAL A 81 -10.88 -5.09 9.74
N SER A 82 -12.01 -4.55 10.15
CA SER A 82 -12.99 -5.26 10.99
C SER A 82 -14.24 -5.62 10.19
N PHE A 83 -14.64 -6.87 10.29
CA PHE A 83 -15.85 -7.39 9.66
C PHE A 83 -16.97 -7.53 10.70
N ILE A 84 -18.16 -7.06 10.35
CA ILE A 84 -19.39 -7.28 11.09
C ILE A 84 -20.15 -8.42 10.43
N GLY A 85 -20.42 -9.47 11.23
CA GLY A 85 -21.07 -10.69 10.76
C GLY A 85 -20.09 -11.75 10.27
N LYS A 86 -20.28 -12.98 10.78
CA LYS A 86 -19.51 -14.18 10.40
C LYS A 86 -20.37 -15.06 9.51
N ASN A 87 -20.18 -15.00 8.20
CA ASN A 87 -21.01 -15.69 7.22
C ASN A 87 -20.21 -16.20 6.01
N GLN A 88 -20.91 -16.76 5.03
CA GLN A 88 -20.32 -17.34 3.82
C GLN A 88 -19.52 -16.34 2.97
N LEU A 89 -19.81 -15.05 3.06
CA LEU A 89 -19.12 -14.00 2.34
C LEU A 89 -17.92 -13.44 3.14
N SER A 90 -18.17 -13.08 4.40
CA SER A 90 -17.17 -12.41 5.23
C SER A 90 -15.95 -13.27 5.57
N ILE A 91 -16.16 -14.58 5.83
CA ILE A 91 -15.09 -15.51 6.19
C ILE A 91 -14.02 -15.62 5.08
N PRO A 92 -14.34 -16.00 3.84
CA PRO A 92 -13.35 -16.15 2.78
C PRO A 92 -12.67 -14.82 2.44
N VAL A 93 -13.41 -13.70 2.48
CA VAL A 93 -12.85 -12.38 2.21
C VAL A 93 -11.85 -11.99 3.28
N ALA A 94 -12.20 -12.15 4.57
CA ALA A 94 -11.30 -11.85 5.67
C ALA A 94 -10.00 -12.68 5.62
N GLN A 95 -10.10 -13.97 5.27
CA GLN A 95 -8.94 -14.85 5.10
C GLN A 95 -8.08 -14.47 3.90
N SER A 96 -8.68 -14.07 2.78
CA SER A 96 -7.95 -13.73 1.56
C SER A 96 -7.15 -12.44 1.67
N ILE A 97 -7.64 -11.44 2.43
CA ILE A 97 -6.97 -10.16 2.62
C ILE A 97 -6.01 -10.15 3.81
N HIS A 98 -6.16 -11.10 4.77
CA HIS A 98 -5.28 -11.16 5.94
C HIS A 98 -3.82 -11.35 5.50
N SER A 99 -2.96 -10.42 5.89
CA SER A 99 -1.57 -10.36 5.44
C SER A 99 -0.73 -9.51 6.39
N HIS A 100 0.54 -9.33 6.09
CA HIS A 100 1.42 -8.41 6.84
C HIS A 100 1.01 -6.93 6.76
N ILE A 101 0.16 -6.58 5.78
CA ILE A 101 -0.34 -5.21 5.57
C ILE A 101 -1.71 -5.04 6.20
N TYR A 102 -2.58 -6.07 6.11
CA TYR A 102 -3.94 -6.04 6.62
C TYR A 102 -4.09 -6.97 7.83
N GLN A 103 -4.45 -6.39 8.95
CA GLN A 103 -4.84 -7.15 10.14
C GLN A 103 -6.36 -7.23 10.19
N THR A 104 -6.92 -8.41 10.00
CA THR A 104 -8.37 -8.62 9.99
C THR A 104 -8.88 -9.08 11.36
N SER A 105 -10.05 -8.59 11.72
CA SER A 105 -10.83 -9.03 12.88
C SER A 105 -12.29 -9.22 12.51
N MET A 106 -13.03 -10.00 13.30
CA MET A 106 -14.41 -10.34 13.02
C MET A 106 -15.27 -10.25 14.27
N PHE A 107 -16.34 -9.47 14.18
CA PHE A 107 -17.32 -9.23 15.24
C PHE A 107 -18.66 -9.86 14.86
N PHE A 108 -19.20 -10.73 15.66
CA PHE A 108 -20.41 -11.47 15.32
C PHE A 108 -21.19 -11.94 16.56
N ARG A 109 -22.48 -12.09 16.40
CA ARG A 109 -23.33 -12.77 17.36
C ARG A 109 -23.31 -14.28 17.09
N LYS A 110 -23.24 -15.07 18.13
CA LYS A 110 -23.13 -16.53 18.05
C LYS A 110 -24.34 -17.19 17.37
N ASP A 111 -25.53 -16.71 17.69
CA ASP A 111 -26.82 -17.21 17.15
C ASP A 111 -27.00 -16.93 15.65
N LEU A 112 -26.28 -15.93 15.11
CA LEU A 112 -26.33 -15.50 13.70
C LEU A 112 -25.08 -15.87 12.91
N SER A 113 -24.16 -16.65 13.50
CA SER A 113 -22.86 -16.93 12.91
C SER A 113 -22.81 -18.26 12.16
N ASP A 114 -21.99 -18.31 11.10
CA ASP A 114 -21.64 -19.55 10.41
C ASP A 114 -20.62 -20.35 11.25
N ASN A 115 -20.79 -21.67 11.32
CA ASN A 115 -19.92 -22.59 12.09
C ASN A 115 -18.59 -22.90 11.39
N ARG A 116 -18.27 -22.29 10.25
CA ARG A 116 -17.00 -22.48 9.57
C ARG A 116 -15.84 -22.03 10.44
N LYS A 117 -14.76 -22.83 10.38
CA LYS A 117 -13.53 -22.46 11.07
C LYS A 117 -12.88 -21.26 10.38
N LEU A 118 -12.54 -20.29 11.17
CA LEU A 118 -11.65 -19.18 10.77
C LEU A 118 -10.21 -19.59 10.99
N ASP A 119 -9.31 -18.96 10.25
CA ASP A 119 -7.87 -19.04 10.52
C ASP A 119 -7.60 -18.49 11.94
N GLU A 120 -6.79 -19.17 12.73
CA GLU A 120 -6.43 -18.77 14.09
C GLU A 120 -5.73 -17.40 14.16
N SER A 121 -5.19 -16.94 13.03
CA SER A 121 -4.57 -15.61 12.91
C SER A 121 -5.58 -14.46 12.93
N ILE A 122 -6.86 -14.71 12.62
CA ILE A 122 -7.92 -13.70 12.58
C ILE A 122 -8.57 -13.60 13.96
N LYS A 123 -8.47 -12.43 14.57
CA LYS A 123 -9.11 -12.16 15.86
C LYS A 123 -10.64 -12.19 15.74
N THR A 124 -11.30 -12.90 16.64
CA THR A 124 -12.75 -13.01 16.66
C THR A 124 -13.31 -12.48 17.97
N PHE A 125 -14.39 -11.72 17.87
CA PHE A 125 -15.11 -11.14 18.99
C PHE A 125 -16.57 -11.60 18.92
N GLU A 126 -16.99 -12.37 19.91
CA GLU A 126 -18.37 -12.82 20.04
C GLU A 126 -19.15 -11.77 20.83
N LEU A 127 -20.28 -11.33 20.31
CA LEU A 127 -21.11 -10.26 20.82
C LEU A 127 -22.43 -10.84 21.37
N ASP A 128 -22.97 -10.22 22.39
CA ASP A 128 -24.35 -10.47 22.82
C ASP A 128 -25.33 -9.74 21.91
N ASP A 129 -25.04 -8.49 21.54
CA ASP A 129 -25.75 -7.73 20.52
C ASP A 129 -24.84 -6.67 19.87
N TYR A 130 -25.31 -6.03 18.79
CA TYR A 130 -24.56 -4.95 18.11
C TYR A 130 -24.84 -3.58 18.77
N ILE A 131 -24.56 -3.51 20.08
CA ILE A 131 -24.74 -2.30 20.91
C ILE A 131 -23.47 -1.45 20.85
N GLU A 132 -23.64 -0.12 20.79
CA GLU A 132 -22.53 0.83 20.59
C GLU A 132 -21.48 0.71 21.72
N GLU A 133 -21.92 0.57 22.97
CA GLU A 133 -21.04 0.47 24.14
C GLU A 133 -20.17 -0.79 24.06
N GLU A 134 -20.75 -1.95 23.70
CA GLU A 134 -20.00 -3.22 23.57
C GLU A 134 -19.00 -3.15 22.42
N LEU A 135 -19.40 -2.58 21.28
CA LEU A 135 -18.53 -2.42 20.10
C LEU A 135 -17.36 -1.47 20.36
N LEU A 136 -17.61 -0.42 21.18
CA LEU A 136 -16.58 0.53 21.60
C LEU A 136 -15.57 -0.14 22.56
N GLU A 137 -16.04 -0.87 23.56
CA GLU A 137 -15.17 -1.59 24.53
C GLU A 137 -14.28 -2.62 23.84
N LEU A 138 -14.78 -3.29 22.83
CA LEU A 138 -14.05 -4.28 22.05
C LEU A 138 -13.15 -3.65 20.96
N GLY A 139 -13.16 -2.32 20.82
CA GLY A 139 -12.26 -1.58 19.93
C GLY A 139 -12.61 -1.68 18.45
N LEU A 140 -13.88 -1.90 18.09
CA LEU A 140 -14.31 -1.93 16.69
C LEU A 140 -13.95 -0.64 15.96
N PHE A 141 -14.24 0.51 16.60
CA PHE A 141 -14.06 1.84 15.98
C PHE A 141 -12.60 2.30 15.89
N ASP A 142 -11.65 1.55 16.46
CA ASP A 142 -10.20 1.75 16.26
C ASP A 142 -9.70 1.19 14.92
N SER A 143 -10.60 0.68 14.09
CA SER A 143 -10.30 0.11 12.78
C SER A 143 -10.16 1.20 11.71
N ASP A 144 -9.25 1.00 10.77
CA ASP A 144 -9.12 1.87 9.60
C ASP A 144 -10.26 1.65 8.59
N ILE A 145 -10.73 0.40 8.50
CA ILE A 145 -11.82 -0.02 7.61
C ILE A 145 -12.80 -0.90 8.37
N ILE A 146 -14.10 -0.59 8.29
CA ILE A 146 -15.16 -1.46 8.81
C ILE A 146 -16.01 -1.95 7.64
N VAL A 147 -16.22 -3.27 7.60
CA VAL A 147 -17.04 -3.95 6.59
C VAL A 147 -18.27 -4.53 7.28
N CYS A 148 -19.40 -3.86 7.15
CA CYS A 148 -20.69 -4.32 7.65
C CYS A 148 -21.26 -5.32 6.64
N SER A 149 -21.16 -6.61 6.94
CA SER A 149 -21.55 -7.70 6.04
C SER A 149 -22.39 -8.77 6.73
N ALA A 150 -23.10 -8.43 7.81
CA ALA A 150 -24.06 -9.30 8.44
C ALA A 150 -25.19 -9.71 7.46
N ASN A 151 -25.93 -10.76 7.80
CA ASN A 151 -27.04 -11.21 6.95
C ASN A 151 -28.27 -10.28 7.02
N ASP A 152 -28.33 -9.42 8.02
CA ASP A 152 -29.42 -8.45 8.23
C ASP A 152 -28.94 -7.04 7.82
N ASP A 153 -29.62 -6.44 6.85
CA ASP A 153 -29.34 -5.10 6.34
C ASP A 153 -29.55 -4.00 7.40
N GLN A 154 -30.46 -4.21 8.38
CA GLN A 154 -30.68 -3.25 9.46
C GLN A 154 -29.49 -3.19 10.43
N ILE A 155 -28.92 -4.36 10.77
CA ILE A 155 -27.69 -4.43 11.55
C ILE A 155 -26.54 -3.73 10.81
N ASN A 156 -26.38 -4.00 9.52
CA ASN A 156 -25.37 -3.38 8.69
C ASN A 156 -25.50 -1.85 8.67
N LYS A 157 -26.73 -1.35 8.50
CA LYS A 157 -27.04 0.06 8.51
C LYS A 157 -26.72 0.69 9.88
N GLN A 158 -27.19 0.09 10.95
CA GLN A 158 -27.00 0.59 12.32
C GLN A 158 -25.48 0.71 12.64
N VAL A 159 -24.71 -0.35 12.41
CA VAL A 159 -23.27 -0.35 12.72
C VAL A 159 -22.51 0.60 11.79
N ALA A 160 -22.89 0.70 10.52
CA ALA A 160 -22.27 1.66 9.60
C ALA A 160 -22.45 3.11 10.03
N LEU A 161 -23.64 3.46 10.53
CA LEU A 161 -23.92 4.80 11.08
C LEU A 161 -23.12 5.07 12.36
N MET A 162 -23.03 4.10 13.28
CA MET A 162 -22.20 4.21 14.47
C MET A 162 -20.73 4.43 14.08
N ALA A 163 -20.22 3.62 13.15
CA ALA A 163 -18.83 3.74 12.67
C ALA A 163 -18.54 5.12 12.05
N HIS A 164 -19.49 5.67 11.30
CA HIS A 164 -19.40 7.02 10.75
C HIS A 164 -19.33 8.08 11.87
N ASN A 165 -20.17 7.98 12.88
CA ASN A 165 -20.21 8.92 14.01
C ASN A 165 -18.90 8.89 14.83
N HIS A 166 -18.24 7.72 14.92
CA HIS A 166 -16.93 7.55 15.56
C HIS A 166 -15.74 7.95 14.65
N GLY A 167 -16.01 8.43 13.41
CA GLY A 167 -14.97 8.95 12.53
C GLY A 167 -14.12 7.89 11.84
N VAL A 168 -14.62 6.66 11.66
CA VAL A 168 -13.94 5.61 10.92
C VAL A 168 -13.72 6.05 9.48
N LYS A 169 -12.50 5.90 8.97
CA LYS A 169 -12.08 6.49 7.67
C LYS A 169 -12.78 5.90 6.47
N ARG A 170 -13.03 4.60 6.49
CA ARG A 170 -13.65 3.88 5.38
C ARG A 170 -14.64 2.86 5.91
N ILE A 171 -15.88 2.95 5.45
CA ILE A 171 -16.96 2.07 5.87
C ILE A 171 -17.58 1.48 4.61
N ILE A 172 -17.64 0.14 4.57
CA ILE A 172 -18.26 -0.63 3.49
C ILE A 172 -19.49 -1.33 4.06
N CYS A 173 -20.65 -1.04 3.52
CA CYS A 173 -21.90 -1.54 4.03
C CYS A 173 -22.60 -2.43 2.99
N LYS A 174 -22.90 -3.66 3.35
CA LYS A 174 -23.73 -4.56 2.55
C LYS A 174 -25.18 -4.16 2.68
N GLN A 175 -25.84 -4.00 1.55
CA GLN A 175 -27.27 -3.73 1.46
C GLN A 175 -27.89 -4.43 0.26
N GLU A 176 -28.77 -5.38 0.49
CA GLU A 176 -29.39 -6.18 -0.58
C GLU A 176 -30.60 -5.49 -1.18
N ASN A 177 -31.36 -4.76 -0.35
CA ASN A 177 -32.53 -4.01 -0.78
C ASN A 177 -32.13 -2.58 -1.15
N GLY A 178 -31.39 -2.45 -2.27
CA GLY A 178 -30.79 -1.20 -2.73
C GLY A 178 -31.77 -0.09 -3.07
N SER A 179 -32.38 0.53 -2.08
CA SER A 179 -32.80 1.92 -2.17
C SER A 179 -31.67 2.77 -1.63
N GLU A 180 -31.25 3.79 -2.38
CA GLU A 180 -30.44 4.89 -1.85
C GLU A 180 -31.17 5.39 -0.61
N ASP A 181 -30.68 5.02 0.56
CA ASP A 181 -31.30 5.38 1.82
C ASP A 181 -30.80 6.78 2.14
N ASP A 182 -31.69 7.77 2.17
CA ASP A 182 -31.38 9.17 2.50
C ASP A 182 -30.53 9.32 3.78
N ALA A 183 -30.59 8.31 4.66
CA ALA A 183 -29.79 8.25 5.88
C ALA A 183 -28.27 8.26 5.66
N PHE A 184 -27.82 7.96 4.47
CA PHE A 184 -26.40 7.84 4.13
C PHE A 184 -25.90 8.96 3.21
N GLU A 185 -26.80 9.82 2.75
CA GLU A 185 -26.45 10.91 1.84
C GLU A 185 -25.39 11.84 2.49
N GLY A 186 -24.32 12.09 1.77
CA GLY A 186 -23.19 12.92 2.25
C GLY A 186 -22.25 12.24 3.26
N LYS A 187 -22.45 10.96 3.59
CA LYS A 187 -21.58 10.20 4.50
C LYS A 187 -20.53 9.38 3.74
N ASN A 188 -19.39 9.12 4.40
CA ASN A 188 -18.30 8.32 3.85
C ASN A 188 -18.59 6.81 4.02
N ILE A 189 -19.70 6.33 3.43
CA ILE A 189 -20.13 4.95 3.47
C ILE A 189 -20.27 4.43 2.04
N GLU A 190 -19.48 3.41 1.71
CA GLU A 190 -19.52 2.73 0.42
C GLU A 190 -20.51 1.55 0.50
N PHE A 191 -21.38 1.41 -0.51
CA PHE A 191 -22.36 0.33 -0.54
C PHE A 191 -21.96 -0.77 -1.52
N PHE A 192 -22.27 -2.00 -1.14
CA PHE A 192 -22.28 -3.10 -2.09
C PHE A 192 -23.50 -3.99 -1.88
N SER A 193 -23.97 -4.61 -2.96
CA SER A 193 -25.06 -5.57 -2.97
C SER A 193 -24.56 -6.88 -3.56
N SER A 194 -24.70 -7.97 -2.82
CA SER A 194 -24.37 -9.31 -3.32
C SER A 194 -25.27 -9.67 -4.49
N PHE A 195 -26.54 -9.27 -4.45
CA PHE A 195 -27.49 -9.50 -5.54
C PHE A 195 -27.05 -8.77 -6.82
N LEU A 196 -26.69 -7.48 -6.73
CA LEU A 196 -26.25 -6.70 -7.88
C LEU A 196 -24.94 -7.26 -8.44
N SER A 197 -23.99 -7.61 -7.58
CA SER A 197 -22.72 -8.22 -7.98
C SER A 197 -22.94 -9.54 -8.70
N ASN A 198 -23.77 -10.43 -8.15
CA ASN A 198 -24.10 -11.71 -8.78
C ASN A 198 -24.84 -11.52 -10.11
N LYS A 199 -25.75 -10.54 -10.19
CA LYS A 199 -26.47 -10.19 -11.44
C LYS A 199 -25.47 -9.75 -12.52
N ILE A 200 -24.51 -8.88 -12.20
CA ILE A 200 -23.49 -8.39 -13.14
C ILE A 200 -22.60 -9.55 -13.59
N LEU A 201 -22.14 -10.38 -12.65
CA LEU A 201 -21.32 -11.54 -12.97
C LEU A 201 -22.06 -12.55 -13.84
N LEU A 202 -23.32 -12.89 -13.50
CA LEU A 202 -24.13 -13.80 -14.30
C LEU A 202 -24.40 -13.26 -15.71
N LYS A 203 -24.72 -11.97 -15.82
CA LYS A 203 -24.85 -11.30 -17.13
C LYS A 203 -23.54 -11.39 -17.93
N GLY A 204 -22.40 -11.10 -17.29
CA GLY A 204 -21.08 -11.21 -17.93
C GLY A 204 -20.76 -12.62 -18.40
N LEU A 205 -21.14 -13.64 -17.63
CA LEU A 205 -21.00 -15.05 -18.05
C LEU A 205 -21.77 -15.38 -19.31
N ILE A 206 -22.99 -14.87 -19.42
CA ILE A 206 -23.86 -15.13 -20.58
C ILE A 206 -23.33 -14.39 -21.83
N GLU A 207 -22.95 -13.10 -21.67
CA GLU A 207 -22.53 -12.24 -22.76
C GLU A 207 -21.07 -12.45 -23.18
N SER A 208 -20.20 -12.81 -22.21
CA SER A 208 -18.74 -12.89 -22.41
C SER A 208 -18.14 -14.00 -21.54
N PRO A 209 -18.26 -15.30 -21.92
CA PRO A 209 -17.81 -16.42 -21.09
C PRO A 209 -16.32 -16.37 -20.69
N ASN A 210 -15.47 -15.78 -21.53
CA ASN A 210 -14.04 -15.64 -21.25
C ASN A 210 -13.73 -14.54 -20.22
N MET A 211 -14.68 -13.66 -19.92
CA MET A 211 -14.48 -12.57 -18.94
C MET A 211 -14.28 -13.11 -17.53
N LEU A 212 -14.96 -14.21 -17.17
CA LEU A 212 -14.75 -14.83 -15.84
C LEU A 212 -13.38 -15.48 -15.70
N ASN A 213 -12.81 -16.01 -16.77
CA ASN A 213 -11.46 -16.54 -16.73
C ASN A 213 -10.44 -15.43 -16.41
N LEU A 214 -10.70 -14.20 -16.84
CA LEU A 214 -9.89 -13.03 -16.50
C LEU A 214 -10.10 -12.58 -15.04
N LEU A 215 -11.32 -12.70 -14.52
CA LEU A 215 -11.64 -12.29 -13.14
C LEU A 215 -11.29 -13.37 -12.09
N SER A 216 -11.31 -14.65 -12.47
CA SER A 216 -11.04 -15.79 -11.59
C SER A 216 -9.59 -16.24 -11.57
N ASN A 217 -8.80 -15.91 -12.60
CA ASN A 217 -7.37 -16.20 -12.62
C ASN A 217 -6.64 -15.24 -11.69
N VAL A 218 -6.11 -15.78 -10.62
CA VAL A 218 -5.28 -15.05 -9.63
C VAL A 218 -4.04 -14.43 -10.28
N GLU A 219 -3.61 -14.97 -11.44
CA GLU A 219 -2.45 -14.45 -12.19
C GLU A 219 -2.77 -13.22 -13.05
N THR A 220 -4.05 -12.94 -13.33
CA THR A 220 -4.50 -11.80 -14.13
C THR A 220 -5.37 -10.82 -13.32
N SER A 221 -5.04 -10.61 -12.08
CA SER A 221 -5.74 -9.66 -11.22
C SER A 221 -5.61 -8.23 -11.73
N LEU A 222 -6.66 -7.42 -11.52
CA LEU A 222 -6.58 -5.98 -11.67
C LEU A 222 -5.93 -5.38 -10.42
N TYR A 223 -4.98 -4.50 -10.63
CA TYR A 223 -4.26 -3.82 -9.56
C TYR A 223 -4.47 -2.32 -9.66
N GLU A 224 -4.63 -1.67 -8.52
CA GLU A 224 -4.63 -0.21 -8.41
C GLU A 224 -3.24 0.24 -7.94
N ILE A 225 -2.62 1.15 -8.69
CA ILE A 225 -1.32 1.75 -8.39
C ILE A 225 -1.50 3.27 -8.37
N GLU A 226 -1.06 3.92 -7.31
CA GLU A 226 -1.07 5.38 -7.24
C GLU A 226 0.22 5.96 -7.80
N MET A 227 0.10 6.90 -8.73
CA MET A 227 1.25 7.57 -9.36
C MET A 227 1.78 8.67 -8.44
N LYS A 228 2.87 8.38 -7.72
CA LYS A 228 3.56 9.28 -6.77
C LYS A 228 4.93 9.73 -7.26
N ASN A 229 5.43 9.14 -8.33
CA ASN A 229 6.74 9.49 -8.86
C ASN A 229 6.65 10.74 -9.74
N HIS A 230 7.18 11.84 -9.26
CA HIS A 230 7.20 13.12 -9.99
C HIS A 230 7.92 13.05 -11.34
N SER A 231 8.85 12.11 -11.53
CA SER A 231 9.59 11.93 -12.78
C SER A 231 8.69 11.54 -13.95
N TYR A 232 7.53 10.97 -13.67
CA TYR A 232 6.55 10.54 -14.68
C TYR A 232 5.38 11.53 -14.85
N HIS A 233 5.40 12.65 -14.13
CA HIS A 233 4.38 13.69 -14.30
C HIS A 233 4.47 14.30 -15.70
N ASN A 234 3.35 14.36 -16.41
CA ASN A 234 3.20 14.80 -17.81
C ASN A 234 3.94 13.92 -18.84
N VAL A 235 4.32 12.70 -18.48
CA VAL A 235 4.88 11.72 -19.43
C VAL A 235 3.74 11.06 -20.19
N LEU A 236 3.84 11.02 -21.52
CA LEU A 236 2.91 10.29 -22.38
C LEU A 236 3.06 8.77 -22.19
N LEU A 237 1.96 8.03 -22.13
CA LEU A 237 2.00 6.57 -21.97
C LEU A 237 2.83 5.87 -23.03
N ARG A 238 2.81 6.33 -24.30
CA ARG A 238 3.65 5.78 -25.37
C ARG A 238 5.15 5.96 -25.14
N SER A 239 5.53 6.92 -24.31
CA SER A 239 6.92 7.25 -23.98
C SER A 239 7.32 6.77 -22.58
N PHE A 240 6.40 6.08 -21.90
CA PHE A 240 6.63 5.57 -20.55
C PHE A 240 7.67 4.44 -20.60
N PRO A 241 8.79 4.54 -19.86
CA PRO A 241 9.96 3.67 -20.03
C PRO A 241 9.83 2.31 -19.32
N PHE A 242 8.64 1.73 -19.26
CA PHE A 242 8.41 0.43 -18.61
C PHE A 242 8.28 -0.67 -19.68
N ALA A 243 9.19 -1.64 -19.65
CA ALA A 243 9.26 -2.74 -20.63
C ALA A 243 8.60 -4.04 -20.16
N GLY A 244 7.79 -4.00 -19.09
CA GLY A 244 7.14 -5.18 -18.53
C GLY A 244 5.81 -5.52 -19.21
N ASP A 245 5.35 -6.76 -19.01
CA ASP A 245 4.04 -7.24 -19.48
C ASP A 245 2.91 -6.72 -18.56
N VAL A 246 2.57 -5.44 -18.73
CA VAL A 246 1.51 -4.73 -18.01
C VAL A 246 0.69 -3.90 -18.98
N ILE A 247 -0.63 -3.96 -18.85
CA ILE A 247 -1.58 -3.17 -19.61
C ILE A 247 -2.29 -2.19 -18.68
N PHE A 248 -2.28 -0.92 -19.06
CA PHE A 248 -3.10 0.10 -18.40
C PHE A 248 -4.55 -0.01 -18.88
N VAL A 249 -5.45 -0.34 -17.96
CA VAL A 249 -6.88 -0.56 -18.27
C VAL A 249 -7.68 0.72 -18.10
N ARG A 250 -7.40 1.49 -17.04
CA ARG A 250 -8.06 2.76 -16.71
C ARG A 250 -7.12 3.66 -15.92
N ILE A 251 -7.35 4.96 -16.03
CA ILE A 251 -6.73 5.98 -15.18
C ILE A 251 -7.87 6.72 -14.48
N ILE A 252 -7.85 6.74 -13.15
CA ILE A 252 -8.81 7.49 -12.33
C ILE A 252 -8.11 8.75 -11.86
N ARG A 253 -8.62 9.90 -12.29
CA ARG A 253 -8.10 11.24 -11.96
C ARG A 253 -9.18 12.03 -11.26
N GLY A 254 -9.12 12.11 -9.94
CA GLY A 254 -10.19 12.70 -9.14
C GLY A 254 -11.50 11.92 -9.31
N LYS A 255 -12.48 12.53 -9.99
CA LYS A 255 -13.77 11.87 -10.31
C LYS A 255 -13.84 11.32 -11.72
N ASP A 256 -12.86 11.61 -12.56
CA ASP A 256 -12.87 11.22 -13.97
C ASP A 256 -12.24 9.84 -14.18
N SER A 257 -12.86 9.06 -15.06
CA SER A 257 -12.37 7.74 -15.49
C SER A 257 -11.93 7.82 -16.95
N ILE A 258 -10.62 7.77 -17.18
CA ILE A 258 -10.00 7.97 -18.48
C ILE A 258 -9.63 6.61 -19.08
N VAL A 259 -9.97 6.39 -20.35
CA VAL A 259 -9.45 5.25 -21.14
C VAL A 259 -8.03 5.63 -21.58
N PRO A 260 -6.99 4.88 -21.16
CA PRO A 260 -5.63 5.24 -21.50
C PRO A 260 -5.34 4.97 -22.99
N HIS A 261 -4.71 5.93 -23.64
CA HIS A 261 -4.19 5.85 -25.00
C HIS A 261 -2.70 6.22 -24.96
N GLY A 262 -1.99 5.98 -26.06
CA GLY A 262 -0.57 6.30 -26.13
C GLY A 262 -0.24 7.79 -25.95
N ASP A 263 -1.19 8.67 -26.24
CA ASP A 263 -1.11 10.14 -26.05
C ASP A 263 -1.68 10.64 -24.72
N THR A 264 -2.13 9.73 -23.85
CA THR A 264 -2.57 10.09 -22.50
C THR A 264 -1.35 10.42 -21.63
N GLU A 265 -1.37 11.60 -21.00
CA GLU A 265 -0.34 12.03 -20.05
C GLU A 265 -0.66 11.50 -18.65
N LEU A 266 0.34 10.93 -17.99
CA LEU A 266 0.25 10.57 -16.58
C LEU A 266 0.37 11.82 -15.71
N GLN A 267 -0.43 11.89 -14.65
CA GLN A 267 -0.38 13.00 -13.69
C GLN A 267 -0.15 12.48 -12.27
N TYR A 268 0.58 13.26 -11.48
CA TYR A 268 0.77 12.96 -10.07
C TYR A 268 -0.58 12.82 -9.36
N GLY A 269 -0.75 11.74 -8.58
CA GLY A 269 -2.00 11.42 -7.89
C GLY A 269 -3.01 10.62 -8.73
N ASP A 270 -2.69 10.29 -9.99
CA ASP A 270 -3.51 9.36 -10.78
C ASP A 270 -3.53 7.98 -10.13
N LYS A 271 -4.71 7.35 -10.11
CA LYS A 271 -4.85 5.94 -9.76
C LYS A 271 -4.94 5.13 -11.04
N LEU A 272 -3.94 4.30 -11.24
CA LEU A 272 -3.75 3.50 -12.44
C LEU A 272 -4.32 2.11 -12.20
N ILE A 273 -5.35 1.74 -12.95
CA ILE A 273 -5.87 0.37 -12.96
C ILE A 273 -5.11 -0.40 -14.03
N VAL A 274 -4.34 -1.38 -13.61
CA VAL A 274 -3.47 -2.16 -14.48
C VAL A 274 -3.73 -3.65 -14.37
N THR A 275 -3.41 -4.39 -15.41
CA THR A 275 -3.39 -5.86 -15.41
C THR A 275 -2.06 -6.35 -15.96
N GLY A 276 -1.59 -7.48 -15.48
CA GLY A 276 -0.32 -8.06 -15.87
C GLY A 276 0.13 -9.13 -14.88
N SER A 277 1.29 -9.73 -15.11
CA SER A 277 1.83 -10.69 -14.15
C SER A 277 2.20 -9.99 -12.83
N LYS A 278 2.05 -10.71 -11.73
CA LYS A 278 2.31 -10.19 -10.38
C LYS A 278 3.72 -9.59 -10.24
N GLU A 279 4.69 -10.18 -10.92
CA GLU A 279 6.08 -9.73 -10.91
C GLU A 279 6.22 -8.33 -11.52
N TYR A 280 5.74 -8.15 -12.77
CA TYR A 280 5.83 -6.87 -13.47
C TYR A 280 4.96 -5.79 -12.84
N VAL A 281 3.79 -6.16 -12.32
CA VAL A 281 2.95 -5.22 -11.58
C VAL A 281 3.64 -4.75 -10.29
N SER A 282 4.35 -5.64 -9.59
CA SER A 282 5.12 -5.25 -8.39
C SER A 282 6.29 -4.32 -8.72
N GLN A 283 6.97 -4.55 -9.84
CA GLN A 283 8.03 -3.66 -10.35
C GLN A 283 7.44 -2.29 -10.72
N LEU A 284 6.35 -2.27 -11.50
CA LEU A 284 5.67 -1.04 -11.88
C LEU A 284 5.21 -0.25 -10.65
N LYS A 285 4.69 -0.93 -9.64
CA LYS A 285 4.28 -0.31 -8.39
C LYS A 285 5.46 0.35 -7.67
N GLN A 286 6.60 -0.32 -7.62
CA GLN A 286 7.83 0.27 -7.07
C GLN A 286 8.22 1.53 -7.85
N ASP A 287 8.25 1.48 -9.18
CA ASP A 287 8.63 2.62 -10.01
C ASP A 287 7.68 3.81 -9.86
N MET A 288 6.38 3.55 -9.67
CA MET A 288 5.34 4.58 -9.56
C MET A 288 5.21 5.17 -8.15
N GLU A 289 5.45 4.39 -7.10
CA GLU A 289 5.27 4.82 -5.70
C GLU A 289 6.57 5.29 -5.04
N PHE A 290 7.74 5.02 -5.63
CA PHE A 290 9.01 5.53 -5.12
C PHE A 290 9.19 7.01 -5.47
N ILE A 291 9.46 7.80 -4.44
CA ILE A 291 9.84 9.22 -4.50
C ILE A 291 11.36 9.34 -4.57
#